data_94227f7c473dc3040b290ef466f76131
#
_entry.id   94227f7c473dc3040b290ef466f76131
#
_cell.length_a   1.000
_cell.length_b   1.000
_cell.length_c   1.000
_cell.angle_alpha   90.00
_cell.angle_beta   90.00
_cell.angle_gamma   90.00
#
_symmetry.space_group_name_H-M   'P 1'
#
loop_
_entity.id
_entity.type
_entity.pdbx_description
1 polymer ?
#
loop_
_entity_poly.entity_id
_entity_poly.type
_entity_poly.pdbx_seq_one_letter_code
_entity_poly.pdbx_strand_id
1 'polypeptide(L)'
;SEAVEINAGNNLVFLSGKVPTKKSADAPEGELASYGNTEEQTINVLEQIKTNLNNLGLDMKDVVKMQVFLVGGEENNGTMDFKGFMNGYSKFYDASKTNQLPARSAFQVAKLANPAWRVEIEVIAVRPAK
;
A
#
# COMPACT_ATOMS: atom_id res chain seq x y z
N SER A 1 -10.83 6.86 5.43
CA SER A 1 -12.20 6.83 5.96
C SER A 1 -12.19 6.41 7.43
N GLU A 2 -13.05 6.99 8.22
CA GLU A 2 -13.14 6.60 9.63
C GLU A 2 -13.72 5.21 9.81
N ALA A 3 -14.69 4.85 8.99
CA ALA A 3 -15.32 3.55 9.05
C ALA A 3 -15.85 3.17 7.68
N VAL A 4 -15.90 1.87 7.44
CA VAL A 4 -16.55 1.30 6.26
C VAL A 4 -17.43 0.16 6.75
N GLU A 5 -18.71 0.24 6.42
CA GLU A 5 -19.64 -0.83 6.73
C GLU A 5 -19.90 -1.65 5.47
N ILE A 6 -19.95 -2.97 5.64
CA ILE A 6 -20.09 -3.91 4.54
C ILE A 6 -21.47 -4.54 4.60
N ASN A 7 -22.21 -4.46 3.51
CA ASN A 7 -23.55 -5.06 3.42
C ASN A 7 -23.47 -6.58 3.47
N ALA A 8 -24.49 -7.20 4.07
CA ALA A 8 -24.58 -8.66 4.10
C ALA A 8 -24.64 -9.24 2.69
N GLY A 9 -24.08 -10.41 2.51
CA GLY A 9 -24.06 -11.10 1.23
C GLY A 9 -22.86 -10.76 0.32
N ASN A 10 -22.06 -9.77 0.69
CA ASN A 10 -20.82 -9.46 -0.02
C ASN A 10 -19.70 -10.39 0.46
N ASN A 11 -18.79 -10.75 -0.44
CA ASN A 11 -17.63 -11.56 -0.09
C ASN A 11 -16.44 -10.66 0.26
N LEU A 12 -15.69 -11.07 1.27
CA LEU A 12 -14.42 -10.43 1.60
C LEU A 12 -13.30 -11.10 0.83
N VAL A 13 -12.38 -10.28 0.32
CA VAL A 13 -11.19 -10.73 -0.40
C VAL A 13 -9.97 -10.18 0.33
N PHE A 14 -9.19 -11.08 0.91
CA PHE A 14 -7.98 -10.72 1.66
C PHE A 14 -6.78 -10.89 0.75
N LEU A 15 -6.02 -9.80 0.55
CA LEU A 15 -4.76 -9.86 -0.19
C LEU A 15 -3.61 -9.93 0.80
N SER A 16 -2.62 -10.76 0.47
CA SER A 16 -1.36 -10.78 1.23
C SER A 16 -0.65 -9.44 1.10
N GLY A 17 0.15 -9.10 2.10
CA GLY A 17 0.94 -7.88 2.07
C GLY A 17 1.85 -7.81 0.84
N LYS A 18 1.98 -6.63 0.26
CA LYS A 18 2.84 -6.36 -0.88
C LYS A 18 4.00 -5.48 -0.47
N VAL A 19 5.17 -5.82 -0.97
CA VAL A 19 6.41 -5.10 -0.76
C VAL A 19 6.93 -4.61 -2.11
N PRO A 20 7.84 -3.61 -2.12
CA PRO A 20 8.30 -3.04 -3.40
C PRO A 20 9.06 -4.05 -4.25
N THR A 21 8.95 -3.90 -5.55
CA THR A 21 9.81 -4.59 -6.51
C THR A 21 10.96 -3.67 -6.91
N LYS A 22 12.06 -4.25 -7.35
CA LYS A 22 13.21 -3.48 -7.83
C LYS A 22 12.84 -2.70 -9.09
N LYS A 23 13.43 -1.52 -9.25
CA LYS A 23 13.26 -0.71 -10.46
C LYS A 23 13.82 -1.41 -11.70
N SER A 24 14.82 -2.27 -11.52
CA SER A 24 15.47 -3.04 -12.57
C SER A 24 15.80 -4.42 -12.03
N ALA A 25 15.61 -5.46 -12.86
CA ALA A 25 15.89 -6.83 -12.45
C ALA A 25 17.36 -7.04 -12.02
N ASP A 26 18.28 -6.26 -12.60
CA ASP A 26 19.70 -6.37 -12.31
C ASP A 26 20.14 -5.58 -11.08
N ALA A 27 19.25 -4.75 -10.51
CA ALA A 27 19.60 -3.93 -9.36
C ALA A 27 19.89 -4.82 -8.13
N PRO A 28 20.84 -4.41 -7.27
CA PRO A 28 21.17 -5.19 -6.08
C PRO A 28 20.01 -5.29 -5.09
N GLU A 29 19.84 -6.49 -4.53
CA GLU A 29 18.94 -6.66 -3.39
C GLU A 29 19.48 -5.89 -2.18
N GLY A 30 18.62 -5.39 -1.34
CA GLY A 30 19.03 -4.78 -0.07
C GLY A 30 19.54 -3.36 -0.16
N GLU A 31 19.61 -2.77 -1.35
CA GLU A 31 20.03 -1.38 -1.53
C GLU A 31 18.83 -0.48 -1.80
N LEU A 32 18.73 0.61 -1.05
CA LEU A 32 17.60 1.55 -1.17
C LEU A 32 17.44 2.07 -2.59
N ALA A 33 18.53 2.40 -3.27
CA ALA A 33 18.48 2.92 -4.63
C ALA A 33 17.82 1.96 -5.62
N SER A 34 17.84 0.66 -5.34
CA SER A 34 17.19 -0.35 -6.19
C SER A 34 15.67 -0.27 -6.15
N TYR A 35 15.11 0.33 -5.10
CA TYR A 35 13.67 0.40 -4.86
C TYR A 35 13.13 1.83 -4.86
N GLY A 36 13.98 2.81 -4.56
CA GLY A 36 13.59 4.21 -4.46
C GLY A 36 13.23 4.64 -3.04
N ASN A 37 12.79 5.87 -2.90
CA ASN A 37 12.38 6.43 -1.61
C ASN A 37 10.99 5.91 -1.20
N THR A 38 10.52 6.32 -0.02
CA THR A 38 9.22 5.87 0.51
C THR A 38 8.07 6.19 -0.43
N GLU A 39 8.06 7.38 -1.03
CA GLU A 39 7.01 7.74 -2.00
C GLU A 39 7.01 6.82 -3.22
N GLU A 40 8.19 6.59 -3.81
CA GLU A 40 8.32 5.71 -4.97
C GLU A 40 7.93 4.27 -4.63
N GLN A 41 8.33 3.78 -3.47
CA GLN A 41 7.96 2.45 -3.01
C GLN A 41 6.45 2.33 -2.78
N THR A 42 5.83 3.36 -2.21
CA THR A 42 4.38 3.40 -2.00
C THR A 42 3.63 3.28 -3.34
N ILE A 43 4.05 4.04 -4.33
CA ILE A 43 3.44 4.00 -5.67
C ILE A 43 3.59 2.60 -6.26
N ASN A 44 4.79 2.03 -6.19
CA ASN A 44 5.06 0.70 -6.72
C ASN A 44 4.16 -0.36 -6.06
N VAL A 45 4.06 -0.34 -4.74
CA VAL A 45 3.25 -1.30 -3.98
C VAL A 45 1.76 -1.16 -4.33
N LEU A 46 1.25 0.07 -4.40
CA LEU A 46 -0.16 0.30 -4.73
C LEU A 46 -0.48 -0.07 -6.18
N GLU A 47 0.46 0.12 -7.11
CA GLU A 47 0.31 -0.37 -8.49
C GLU A 47 0.21 -1.91 -8.52
N GLN A 48 1.01 -2.61 -7.72
CA GLN A 48 0.92 -4.06 -7.63
C GLN A 48 -0.44 -4.50 -7.08
N ILE A 49 -0.92 -3.82 -6.04
CA ILE A 49 -2.23 -4.12 -5.44
C ILE A 49 -3.34 -3.89 -6.47
N LYS A 50 -3.28 -2.78 -7.21
CA LYS A 50 -4.25 -2.49 -8.27
C LYS A 50 -4.28 -3.60 -9.32
N THR A 51 -3.11 -4.04 -9.77
CA THR A 51 -3.01 -5.12 -10.74
C THR A 51 -3.63 -6.42 -10.19
N ASN A 52 -3.32 -6.77 -8.93
CA ASN A 52 -3.88 -7.96 -8.31
C ASN A 52 -5.41 -7.88 -8.20
N LEU A 53 -5.92 -6.73 -7.79
CA LEU A 53 -7.37 -6.52 -7.69
C LEU A 53 -8.04 -6.64 -9.06
N ASN A 54 -7.45 -6.02 -10.08
CA ASN A 54 -7.99 -6.08 -11.44
C ASN A 54 -8.03 -7.53 -11.97
N ASN A 55 -7.00 -8.32 -11.66
CA ASN A 55 -6.98 -9.74 -12.03
C ASN A 55 -8.08 -10.55 -11.35
N LEU A 56 -8.58 -10.06 -10.22
CA LEU A 56 -9.67 -10.68 -9.49
C LEU A 56 -11.04 -10.09 -9.87
N GLY A 57 -11.08 -9.18 -10.84
CA GLY A 57 -12.32 -8.51 -11.24
C GLY A 57 -12.73 -7.38 -10.29
N LEU A 58 -11.79 -6.88 -9.49
CA LEU A 58 -11.99 -5.80 -8.53
C LEU A 58 -11.13 -4.60 -8.89
N ASP A 59 -11.29 -3.50 -8.15
CA ASP A 59 -10.47 -2.31 -8.33
C ASP A 59 -10.19 -1.66 -6.97
N MET A 60 -9.40 -0.60 -6.99
CA MET A 60 -8.98 0.13 -5.78
C MET A 60 -10.19 0.65 -4.98
N LYS A 61 -11.29 1.00 -5.64
CA LYS A 61 -12.53 1.43 -4.96
C LYS A 61 -13.17 0.34 -4.11
N ASP A 62 -12.84 -0.91 -4.37
CA ASP A 62 -13.40 -2.04 -3.64
C ASP A 62 -12.63 -2.33 -2.34
N VAL A 63 -11.51 -1.67 -2.11
CA VAL A 63 -10.71 -1.83 -0.88
C VAL A 63 -11.46 -1.15 0.27
N VAL A 64 -11.71 -1.91 1.33
CA VAL A 64 -12.43 -1.40 2.51
C VAL A 64 -11.51 -1.21 3.71
N LYS A 65 -10.41 -1.95 3.77
CA LYS A 65 -9.43 -1.83 4.86
C LYS A 65 -8.02 -1.90 4.30
N MET A 66 -7.16 -1.03 4.81
CA MET A 66 -5.75 -1.02 4.46
C MET A 66 -4.91 -0.90 5.72
N GLN A 67 -3.86 -1.71 5.82
CA GLN A 67 -2.82 -1.54 6.83
C GLN A 67 -1.49 -1.25 6.14
N VAL A 68 -0.80 -0.24 6.64
CA VAL A 68 0.45 0.24 6.07
C VAL A 68 1.55 0.14 7.12
N PHE A 69 2.60 -0.59 6.78
CA PHE A 69 3.78 -0.76 7.63
C PHE A 69 4.93 0.02 7.01
N LEU A 70 5.45 1.01 7.75
CA LEU A 70 6.50 1.90 7.26
C LEU A 70 7.77 1.69 8.06
N VAL A 71 8.90 1.80 7.39
CA VAL A 71 10.22 1.69 8.04
C VAL A 71 10.92 3.03 7.96
N GLY A 72 11.48 3.48 9.09
CA GLY A 72 12.34 4.67 9.14
C GLY A 72 13.76 4.30 8.76
N GLY A 73 14.25 4.87 7.67
CA GLY A 73 15.62 4.66 7.23
C GLY A 73 16.53 5.81 7.62
N GLU A 74 17.84 5.61 7.45
CA GLU A 74 18.85 6.63 7.75
C GLU A 74 18.61 7.90 6.93
N GLU A 75 18.08 7.76 5.71
CA GLU A 75 17.77 8.88 4.83
C GLU A 75 16.72 9.82 5.42
N ASN A 76 15.99 9.38 6.44
CA ASN A 76 14.98 10.19 7.13
C ASN A 76 15.19 10.14 8.66
N ASN A 77 16.45 10.10 9.09
CA ASN A 77 16.86 10.14 10.50
C ASN A 77 16.24 9.03 11.35
N GLY A 78 16.04 7.84 10.77
CA GLY A 78 15.47 6.71 11.47
C GLY A 78 13.96 6.78 11.69
N THR A 79 13.29 7.79 11.14
CA THR A 79 11.85 7.99 11.28
C THR A 79 11.15 7.68 9.95
N MET A 80 9.96 7.12 10.00
CA MET A 80 9.17 6.86 8.81
C MET A 80 8.89 8.16 8.05
N ASP A 81 8.96 8.10 6.72
CA ASP A 81 8.62 9.21 5.84
C ASP A 81 7.11 9.19 5.56
N PHE A 82 6.34 9.64 6.52
CA PHE A 82 4.88 9.64 6.39
C PHE A 82 4.40 10.56 5.27
N LYS A 83 5.07 11.69 5.07
CA LYS A 83 4.72 12.61 4.00
C LYS A 83 4.93 11.98 2.63
N GLY A 84 6.05 11.28 2.44
CA GLY A 84 6.31 10.56 1.20
C GLY A 84 5.27 9.48 0.95
N PHE A 85 4.90 8.74 2.00
CA PHE A 85 3.81 7.77 1.90
C PHE A 85 2.51 8.45 1.46
N MET A 86 2.12 9.54 2.11
CA MET A 86 0.87 10.24 1.78
C MET A 86 0.87 10.80 0.36
N ASN A 87 2.01 11.28 -0.13
CA ASN A 87 2.14 11.73 -1.52
C ASN A 87 1.85 10.60 -2.50
N GLY A 88 2.39 9.42 -2.24
CA GLY A 88 2.12 8.25 -3.07
C GLY A 88 0.69 7.73 -2.95
N TYR A 89 0.20 7.63 -1.72
CA TYR A 89 -1.14 7.16 -1.43
C TYR A 89 -2.22 8.04 -2.11
N SER A 90 -2.03 9.34 -2.09
CA SER A 90 -3.01 10.29 -2.65
C SER A 90 -3.16 10.20 -4.16
N LYS A 91 -2.23 9.56 -4.85
CA LYS A 91 -2.36 9.31 -6.29
C LYS A 91 -3.43 8.25 -6.59
N PHE A 92 -3.75 7.41 -5.62
CA PHE A 92 -4.75 6.33 -5.73
C PHE A 92 -6.03 6.66 -4.99
N TYR A 93 -5.93 7.40 -3.88
CA TYR A 93 -7.04 7.71 -2.99
C TYR A 93 -7.04 9.20 -2.66
N ASP A 94 -7.63 9.98 -3.54
CA ASP A 94 -7.73 11.42 -3.39
C ASP A 94 -9.12 11.78 -2.85
N ALA A 95 -9.16 12.24 -1.61
CA ALA A 95 -10.40 12.59 -0.92
C ALA A 95 -11.18 13.71 -1.61
N SER A 96 -10.51 14.55 -2.43
CA SER A 96 -11.18 15.59 -3.21
C SER A 96 -11.93 15.04 -4.43
N LYS A 97 -11.64 13.80 -4.82
CA LYS A 97 -12.21 13.18 -6.04
C LYS A 97 -13.14 12.02 -5.75
N THR A 98 -13.06 11.43 -4.56
CA THR A 98 -13.87 10.27 -4.19
C THR A 98 -14.14 10.23 -2.71
N ASN A 99 -15.28 9.65 -2.33
CA ASN A 99 -15.57 9.31 -0.94
C ASN A 99 -15.40 7.80 -0.68
N GLN A 100 -14.93 7.03 -1.67
CA GLN A 100 -14.69 5.60 -1.55
C GLN A 100 -13.26 5.34 -1.07
N LEU A 101 -13.00 5.76 0.17
CA LEU A 101 -11.69 5.58 0.80
C LEU A 101 -11.74 4.41 1.77
N PRO A 102 -10.68 3.59 1.85
CA PRO A 102 -10.61 2.53 2.84
C PRO A 102 -10.45 3.08 4.25
N ALA A 103 -10.90 2.32 5.24
CA ALA A 103 -10.43 2.51 6.60
C ALA A 103 -8.96 2.10 6.63
N ARG A 104 -8.08 2.95 7.20
CA ARG A 104 -6.64 2.73 7.09
C ARG A 104 -5.93 3.05 8.40
N SER A 105 -4.94 2.21 8.74
CA SER A 105 -3.94 2.51 9.75
C SER A 105 -2.57 2.49 9.10
N ALA A 106 -1.70 3.43 9.48
CA ALA A 106 -0.33 3.51 9.00
C ALA A 106 0.58 3.80 10.19
N PHE A 107 1.64 3.02 10.34
CA PHE A 107 2.54 3.15 11.50
C PHE A 107 3.92 2.60 11.16
N GLN A 108 4.89 3.02 11.98
CA GLN A 108 6.26 2.56 11.82
C GLN A 108 6.46 1.20 12.47
N VAL A 109 7.17 0.32 11.76
CA VAL A 109 7.66 -0.96 12.29
C VAL A 109 9.18 -0.91 12.36
N ALA A 110 9.77 -1.82 13.13
CA ALA A 110 11.21 -1.85 13.33
C ALA A 110 11.97 -2.09 12.02
N LYS A 111 11.52 -3.07 11.23
CA LYS A 111 12.10 -3.40 9.93
C LYS A 111 11.18 -4.35 9.17
N LEU A 112 11.43 -4.47 7.88
CA LEU A 112 10.82 -5.49 7.03
C LEU A 112 11.89 -6.53 6.66
N ALA A 113 11.51 -7.55 5.91
CA ALA A 113 12.41 -8.65 5.60
C ALA A 113 13.64 -8.23 4.79
N ASN A 114 13.52 -7.18 3.98
CA ASN A 114 14.63 -6.62 3.21
C ASN A 114 14.98 -5.24 3.77
N PRO A 115 16.27 -4.95 4.05
CA PRO A 115 16.67 -3.66 4.66
C PRO A 115 16.40 -2.44 3.78
N ALA A 116 16.18 -2.63 2.48
CA ALA A 116 15.84 -1.54 1.56
C ALA A 116 14.35 -1.23 1.51
N TRP A 117 13.50 -2.11 2.01
CA TRP A 117 12.06 -1.89 1.96
C TRP A 117 11.63 -0.89 3.03
N ARG A 118 10.88 0.13 2.59
CA ARG A 118 10.34 1.18 3.46
C ARG A 118 8.84 1.04 3.65
N VAL A 119 8.17 0.21 2.83
CA VAL A 119 6.72 0.12 2.80
C VAL A 119 6.29 -1.33 2.59
N GLU A 120 5.33 -1.76 3.38
CA GLU A 120 4.53 -2.95 3.08
C GLU A 120 3.07 -2.58 3.28
N ILE A 121 2.18 -3.01 2.37
CA ILE A 121 0.75 -2.69 2.45
C ILE A 121 -0.05 -3.96 2.26
N GLU A 122 -1.03 -4.17 3.15
CA GLU A 122 -2.02 -5.23 2.96
C GLU A 122 -3.42 -4.64 2.92
N VAL A 123 -4.30 -5.24 2.12
CA VAL A 123 -5.66 -4.74 1.96
C VAL A 123 -6.67 -5.86 2.07
N ILE A 124 -7.89 -5.47 2.47
CA ILE A 124 -9.08 -6.28 2.38
C ILE A 124 -10.03 -5.57 1.44
N ALA A 125 -10.52 -6.27 0.44
CA ALA A 125 -11.47 -5.74 -0.53
C ALA A 125 -12.81 -6.46 -0.41
N VAL A 126 -13.83 -5.90 -0.99
CA VAL A 126 -15.18 -6.47 -1.02
C VAL A 126 -15.58 -6.76 -2.45
N ARG A 127 -16.03 -7.98 -2.69
CA ARG A 127 -16.69 -8.34 -3.94
C ARG A 127 -18.18 -8.17 -3.75
N PRO A 128 -18.79 -7.19 -4.44
CA PRO A 128 -20.23 -6.95 -4.28
C PRO A 128 -21.06 -8.18 -4.65
N ALA A 129 -22.17 -8.37 -3.95
CA ALA A 129 -23.14 -9.41 -4.30
C ALA A 129 -23.71 -9.12 -5.69
N LYS A 130 -23.95 -10.19 -6.43
CA LYS A 130 -24.54 -10.08 -7.77
C LYS A 130 -26.05 -9.87 -7.70
#